data_b2205524a7c1b1210459e8819bc6a32b
#
_entry.id   b2205524a7c1b1210459e8819bc6a32b
#
_cell.length_a   1.000
_cell.length_b   1.000
_cell.length_c   1.000
_cell.angle_alpha   90.00
_cell.angle_beta   90.00
_cell.angle_gamma   90.00
#
_symmetry.space_group_name_H-M   'P 1'
#
loop_
_entity.id
_entity.type
_entity.pdbx_description
1 polymer ?
#
loop_
_entity_poly.entity_id
_entity_poly.type
_entity_poly.pdbx_seq_one_letter_code
_entity_poly.pdbx_strand_id
1 'polypeptide(L)'
;MNIKHLILPFFLFVSFSLFSQEVTEKSGTPKPEIKLTYLDSIKKTFVKDDLAACVDSLWLKELTNLDIFNNLSDDIQNINIDEKVDYELSTELLKARLQEMDDKSPFHIEYNQGLENIIKSFLKNRKRSFERLMAVSEYYFPLFEEAFDKQNVPLEIKYLAVVESALNPKAVSRVGATGLWQFMYQTGKQYGLKIDSYVDERSDPLKASEAAAQYMKNMYAIFGDWDLVLASYNSGPGNVAKAIRRSGGQ
;
A
#
# COMPACT_ATOMS: atom_id res chain seq x y z
N MET A 1 35.77 -7.67 -69.77
CA MET A 1 37.18 -7.95 -69.64
C MET A 1 37.59 -7.68 -68.22
N ASN A 2 37.51 -8.71 -67.43
CA ASN A 2 38.42 -9.33 -66.49
C ASN A 2 39.39 -8.38 -65.75
N ILE A 3 39.35 -8.42 -64.43
CA ILE A 3 40.42 -9.06 -63.63
C ILE A 3 39.96 -9.11 -62.17
N LYS A 4 39.94 -10.34 -61.64
CA LYS A 4 39.75 -10.70 -60.26
C LYS A 4 41.02 -10.37 -59.49
N HIS A 5 40.92 -9.74 -58.36
CA HIS A 5 41.98 -9.73 -57.36
C HIS A 5 41.53 -10.48 -56.09
N LEU A 6 42.12 -11.62 -55.97
CA LEU A 6 42.18 -12.54 -54.82
C LEU A 6 43.02 -11.87 -53.72
N ILE A 7 42.44 -11.57 -52.59
CA ILE A 7 43.19 -11.13 -51.41
C ILE A 7 43.07 -12.25 -50.36
N LEU A 8 44.19 -12.86 -50.09
CA LEU A 8 44.45 -13.90 -49.11
C LEU A 8 44.54 -13.23 -47.70
N PRO A 9 43.80 -13.70 -46.68
CA PRO A 9 44.00 -13.20 -45.32
C PRO A 9 45.21 -13.90 -44.69
N PHE A 10 46.15 -13.08 -44.26
CA PHE A 10 47.36 -13.48 -43.52
C PHE A 10 46.93 -13.72 -42.04
N PHE A 11 46.93 -14.99 -41.62
CA PHE A 11 46.73 -15.37 -40.23
C PHE A 11 48.03 -15.13 -39.45
N LEU A 12 48.04 -14.12 -38.62
CA LEU A 12 49.09 -13.86 -37.63
C LEU A 12 48.77 -14.64 -36.36
N PHE A 13 49.43 -15.76 -36.15
CA PHE A 13 49.42 -16.49 -34.89
C PHE A 13 50.25 -15.70 -33.86
N VAL A 14 49.58 -15.03 -32.94
CA VAL A 14 50.20 -14.48 -31.73
C VAL A 14 50.10 -15.52 -30.63
N SER A 15 51.19 -16.19 -30.34
CA SER A 15 51.33 -17.08 -29.19
C SER A 15 51.33 -16.26 -27.90
N PHE A 16 50.22 -16.32 -27.17
CA PHE A 16 50.17 -15.78 -25.81
C PHE A 16 50.85 -16.77 -24.86
N SER A 17 52.03 -16.42 -24.40
CA SER A 17 52.68 -17.05 -23.25
C SER A 17 51.87 -16.74 -22.00
N LEU A 18 51.26 -17.78 -21.40
CA LEU A 18 50.65 -17.69 -20.09
C LEU A 18 51.75 -17.52 -19.03
N PHE A 19 51.99 -16.28 -18.62
CA PHE A 19 52.67 -16.00 -17.36
C PHE A 19 51.66 -16.22 -16.24
N SER A 20 51.77 -17.35 -15.54
CA SER A 20 51.17 -17.56 -14.25
C SER A 20 51.83 -16.61 -13.26
N GLN A 21 51.18 -15.52 -12.93
CA GLN A 21 51.54 -14.75 -11.74
C GLN A 21 50.99 -15.46 -10.52
N GLU A 22 51.84 -16.00 -9.70
CA GLU A 22 51.56 -16.32 -8.29
C GLU A 22 51.08 -15.04 -7.62
N VAL A 23 49.78 -14.99 -7.31
CA VAL A 23 49.20 -13.96 -6.46
C VAL A 23 49.63 -14.30 -5.02
N THR A 24 50.72 -13.66 -4.60
CA THR A 24 51.01 -13.58 -3.15
C THR A 24 49.84 -12.88 -2.50
N GLU A 25 49.13 -13.61 -1.66
CA GLU A 25 48.14 -13.03 -0.72
C GLU A 25 48.79 -11.97 0.15
N LYS A 26 48.65 -10.72 -0.24
CA LYS A 26 48.92 -9.59 0.65
C LYS A 26 47.73 -9.43 1.57
N SER A 27 47.94 -9.80 2.84
CA SER A 27 47.45 -9.19 4.06
C SER A 27 46.06 -8.55 3.97
N GLY A 28 45.12 -9.24 4.62
CA GLY A 28 43.74 -8.87 4.73
C GLY A 28 43.50 -7.41 5.08
N THR A 29 42.72 -6.76 4.26
CA THR A 29 41.92 -5.63 4.72
C THR A 29 41.05 -6.14 5.88
N PRO A 30 41.05 -5.53 7.06
CA PRO A 30 40.19 -5.96 8.15
C PRO A 30 38.75 -5.91 7.66
N LYS A 31 38.05 -7.05 7.70
CA LYS A 31 36.58 -7.08 7.49
C LYS A 31 35.99 -6.04 8.44
N PRO A 32 35.10 -5.13 7.94
CA PRO A 32 34.47 -4.19 8.82
C PRO A 32 33.80 -4.94 9.97
N GLU A 33 34.23 -4.64 11.19
CA GLU A 33 33.65 -5.19 12.42
C GLU A 33 32.22 -4.67 12.48
N ILE A 34 31.26 -5.55 12.20
CA ILE A 34 29.83 -5.21 12.26
C ILE A 34 29.53 -4.99 13.75
N LYS A 35 29.49 -3.73 14.17
CA LYS A 35 29.02 -3.37 15.50
C LYS A 35 27.57 -3.81 15.62
N LEU A 36 27.35 -4.87 16.35
CA LEU A 36 26.00 -5.36 16.66
C LEU A 36 25.24 -4.25 17.39
N THR A 37 24.10 -3.88 16.85
CA THR A 37 23.18 -2.96 17.51
C THR A 37 22.56 -3.63 18.76
N TYR A 38 21.99 -2.84 19.67
CA TYR A 38 21.20 -3.35 20.79
C TYR A 38 20.12 -4.34 20.32
N LEU A 39 19.45 -4.04 19.22
CA LEU A 39 18.44 -4.91 18.60
C LEU A 39 19.03 -6.25 18.13
N ASP A 40 20.24 -6.26 17.57
CA ASP A 40 20.91 -7.51 17.16
C ASP A 40 21.30 -8.37 18.37
N SER A 41 21.63 -7.75 19.51
CA SER A 41 21.91 -8.47 20.75
C SER A 41 20.63 -9.12 21.31
N ILE A 42 19.49 -8.39 21.25
CA ILE A 42 18.18 -8.94 21.64
C ILE A 42 17.77 -10.10 20.73
N LYS A 43 17.92 -9.94 19.40
CA LYS A 43 17.60 -11.01 18.44
C LYS A 43 18.34 -12.31 18.72
N LYS A 44 19.59 -12.23 19.23
CA LYS A 44 20.37 -13.42 19.60
C LYS A 44 19.84 -14.14 20.85
N THR A 45 19.03 -13.47 21.67
CA THR A 45 18.43 -14.09 22.86
C THR A 45 17.09 -14.77 22.56
N PHE A 46 16.55 -14.60 21.35
CA PHE A 46 15.30 -15.26 20.96
C PHE A 46 15.52 -16.78 20.85
N VAL A 47 14.80 -17.50 21.68
CA VAL A 47 14.72 -18.97 21.56
C VAL A 47 13.75 -19.27 20.43
N LYS A 48 14.18 -20.12 19.49
CA LYS A 48 13.30 -20.58 18.42
C LYS A 48 12.22 -21.48 19.03
N ASP A 49 10.98 -21.01 19.03
CA ASP A 49 9.81 -21.79 19.42
C ASP A 49 9.05 -22.20 18.15
N ASP A 50 8.95 -23.50 17.89
CA ASP A 50 8.32 -24.00 16.68
C ASP A 50 6.79 -23.78 16.66
N LEU A 51 6.14 -23.71 17.82
CA LEU A 51 4.72 -23.38 17.94
C LEU A 51 4.47 -21.90 17.64
N ALA A 52 5.29 -21.01 18.21
CA ALA A 52 5.25 -19.59 17.90
C ALA A 52 5.49 -19.33 16.41
N ALA A 53 6.50 -19.97 15.82
CA ALA A 53 6.81 -19.87 14.41
C ALA A 53 5.65 -20.38 13.50
N CYS A 54 4.93 -21.41 13.94
CA CYS A 54 3.74 -21.91 13.26
C CYS A 54 2.60 -20.87 13.31
N VAL A 55 2.34 -20.28 14.48
CA VAL A 55 1.33 -19.24 14.66
C VAL A 55 1.67 -18.02 13.80
N ASP A 56 2.93 -17.56 13.83
CA ASP A 56 3.40 -16.45 13.01
C ASP A 56 3.23 -16.74 11.51
N SER A 57 3.51 -17.96 11.07
CA SER A 57 3.33 -18.38 9.67
C SER A 57 1.87 -18.38 9.23
N LEU A 58 0.96 -18.83 10.09
CA LEU A 58 -0.48 -18.79 9.83
C LEU A 58 -0.98 -17.35 9.78
N TRP A 59 -0.52 -16.50 10.69
CA TRP A 59 -0.86 -15.09 10.73
C TRP A 59 -0.36 -14.34 9.49
N LEU A 60 0.88 -14.55 9.09
CA LEU A 60 1.44 -13.99 7.86
C LEU A 60 0.68 -14.43 6.61
N LYS A 61 0.27 -15.71 6.56
CA LYS A 61 -0.55 -16.22 5.45
C LYS A 61 -1.90 -15.51 5.41
N GLU A 62 -2.51 -15.27 6.56
CA GLU A 62 -3.78 -14.55 6.64
C GLU A 62 -3.64 -13.09 6.20
N LEU A 63 -2.65 -12.36 6.73
CA LEU A 63 -2.38 -10.96 6.38
C LEU A 63 -2.07 -10.75 4.89
N THR A 64 -1.59 -11.78 4.21
CA THR A 64 -1.21 -11.71 2.77
C THR A 64 -2.19 -12.42 1.84
N ASN A 65 -3.35 -12.85 2.34
CA ASN A 65 -4.37 -13.51 1.52
C ASN A 65 -5.10 -12.47 0.66
N LEU A 66 -5.02 -12.65 -0.65
CA LEU A 66 -5.62 -11.74 -1.64
C LEU A 66 -7.12 -11.98 -1.88
N ASP A 67 -7.72 -13.05 -1.36
CA ASP A 67 -9.11 -13.38 -1.65
C ASP A 67 -10.07 -12.28 -1.20
N ILE A 68 -9.83 -11.67 -0.02
CA ILE A 68 -10.67 -10.57 0.46
C ILE A 68 -10.50 -9.35 -0.43
N PHE A 69 -9.25 -9.02 -0.79
CA PHE A 69 -8.97 -7.90 -1.68
C PHE A 69 -9.67 -8.05 -3.03
N ASN A 70 -9.56 -9.22 -3.66
CA ASN A 70 -10.21 -9.49 -4.94
C ASN A 70 -11.73 -9.40 -4.83
N ASN A 71 -12.32 -10.05 -3.83
CA ASN A 71 -13.77 -10.03 -3.62
C ASN A 71 -14.29 -8.62 -3.32
N LEU A 72 -13.58 -7.86 -2.47
CA LEU A 72 -13.99 -6.49 -2.14
C LEU A 72 -13.84 -5.55 -3.32
N SER A 73 -12.77 -5.71 -4.11
CA SER A 73 -12.55 -4.94 -5.34
C SER A 73 -13.65 -5.19 -6.37
N ASP A 74 -14.04 -6.46 -6.56
CA ASP A 74 -15.14 -6.84 -7.45
C ASP A 74 -16.47 -6.27 -6.95
N ASP A 75 -16.73 -6.33 -5.63
CA ASP A 75 -17.95 -5.77 -5.03
C ASP A 75 -18.05 -4.26 -5.25
N ILE A 76 -16.94 -3.52 -5.02
CA ILE A 76 -16.90 -2.07 -5.20
C ILE A 76 -17.11 -1.69 -6.67
N GLN A 77 -16.52 -2.44 -7.61
CA GLN A 77 -16.66 -2.18 -9.04
C GLN A 77 -18.07 -2.48 -9.57
N ASN A 78 -18.80 -3.41 -8.94
CA ASN A 78 -20.13 -3.85 -9.35
C ASN A 78 -21.24 -3.37 -8.41
N ILE A 79 -20.99 -2.36 -7.60
CA ILE A 79 -21.96 -1.83 -6.64
C ILE A 79 -23.18 -1.29 -7.39
N ASN A 80 -24.37 -1.75 -6.99
CA ASN A 80 -25.64 -1.21 -7.45
C ASN A 80 -26.30 -0.39 -6.33
N ILE A 81 -26.20 0.92 -6.41
CA ILE A 81 -26.74 1.85 -5.40
C ILE A 81 -28.28 1.90 -5.40
N ASP A 82 -28.92 1.46 -6.48
CA ASP A 82 -30.38 1.51 -6.63
C ASP A 82 -31.04 0.20 -6.16
N GLU A 83 -30.26 -0.84 -5.87
CA GLU A 83 -30.77 -2.13 -5.42
C GLU A 83 -31.22 -2.06 -3.96
N LYS A 84 -32.53 -2.16 -3.75
CA LYS A 84 -33.11 -2.18 -2.40
C LYS A 84 -32.87 -3.52 -1.73
N VAL A 85 -32.16 -3.50 -0.61
CA VAL A 85 -31.81 -4.68 0.18
C VAL A 85 -32.65 -4.74 1.46
N ASP A 86 -33.35 -5.86 1.67
CA ASP A 86 -34.05 -6.13 2.92
C ASP A 86 -33.04 -6.68 3.96
N TYR A 87 -32.86 -5.92 5.06
CA TYR A 87 -31.98 -6.26 6.17
C TYR A 87 -32.50 -5.60 7.47
N GLU A 88 -32.29 -6.25 8.61
CA GLU A 88 -32.77 -5.84 9.93
C GLU A 88 -32.06 -4.61 10.51
N LEU A 89 -32.01 -3.53 9.75
CA LEU A 89 -31.50 -2.23 10.15
C LEU A 89 -32.53 -1.17 9.79
N SER A 90 -33.15 -0.54 10.82
CA SER A 90 -34.13 0.52 10.54
C SER A 90 -33.42 1.76 9.97
N THR A 91 -34.11 2.44 9.07
CA THR A 91 -33.63 3.69 8.47
C THR A 91 -33.39 4.78 9.51
N GLU A 92 -34.27 4.85 10.53
CA GLU A 92 -34.17 5.85 11.64
C GLU A 92 -32.90 5.61 12.45
N LEU A 93 -32.60 4.34 12.81
CA LEU A 93 -31.39 3.99 13.53
C LEU A 93 -30.14 4.27 12.69
N LEU A 94 -30.19 3.98 11.39
CA LEU A 94 -29.06 4.27 10.48
C LEU A 94 -28.81 5.77 10.40
N LYS A 95 -29.85 6.60 10.21
CA LYS A 95 -29.73 8.06 10.20
C LYS A 95 -29.13 8.60 11.49
N ALA A 96 -29.61 8.11 12.64
CA ALA A 96 -29.08 8.54 13.93
C ALA A 96 -27.58 8.21 14.09
N ARG A 97 -27.15 7.01 13.64
CA ARG A 97 -25.73 6.62 13.68
C ARG A 97 -24.87 7.43 12.71
N LEU A 98 -25.35 7.70 11.51
CA LEU A 98 -24.63 8.53 10.54
C LEU A 98 -24.47 9.95 11.05
N GLN A 99 -25.52 10.53 11.65
CA GLN A 99 -25.46 11.85 12.26
C GLN A 99 -24.45 11.89 13.43
N GLU A 100 -24.45 10.87 14.30
CA GLU A 100 -23.47 10.78 15.40
C GLU A 100 -22.03 10.67 14.88
N MET A 101 -21.82 10.02 13.74
CA MET A 101 -20.50 9.95 13.09
C MET A 101 -20.12 11.28 12.46
N ASP A 102 -21.05 11.96 11.77
CA ASP A 102 -20.86 13.29 11.19
C ASP A 102 -20.43 14.31 12.24
N ASP A 103 -21.15 14.35 13.38
CA ASP A 103 -20.88 15.28 14.48
C ASP A 103 -19.46 15.13 15.11
N LYS A 104 -18.84 13.96 14.94
CA LYS A 104 -17.52 13.62 15.52
C LYS A 104 -16.40 13.56 14.49
N SER A 105 -16.74 13.60 13.21
CA SER A 105 -15.81 13.40 12.09
C SER A 105 -15.49 14.73 11.42
N PRO A 106 -14.28 14.91 10.90
CA PRO A 106 -13.97 16.05 10.04
C PRO A 106 -14.51 15.90 8.60
N PHE A 107 -15.16 14.77 8.30
CA PHE A 107 -15.78 14.46 7.01
C PHE A 107 -17.29 14.75 7.07
N HIS A 108 -17.84 15.13 5.93
CA HIS A 108 -19.29 15.34 5.84
C HIS A 108 -20.02 14.05 5.46
N ILE A 109 -20.79 13.50 6.40
CA ILE A 109 -21.48 12.21 6.26
C ILE A 109 -22.99 12.44 6.18
N GLU A 110 -23.50 12.53 4.96
CA GLU A 110 -24.91 12.71 4.72
C GLU A 110 -25.64 11.42 4.37
N TYR A 111 -26.80 11.20 5.00
CA TYR A 111 -27.64 10.06 4.64
C TYR A 111 -28.25 10.23 3.25
N ASN A 112 -28.19 9.16 2.45
CA ASN A 112 -28.99 9.01 1.23
C ASN A 112 -29.41 7.53 1.05
N GLN A 113 -30.43 7.31 0.22
CA GLN A 113 -30.98 5.96 0.01
C GLN A 113 -29.96 5.00 -0.62
N GLY A 114 -29.11 5.47 -1.50
CA GLY A 114 -28.05 4.65 -2.09
C GLY A 114 -27.04 4.17 -1.06
N LEU A 115 -26.63 5.03 -0.13
CA LEU A 115 -25.76 4.67 1.00
C LEU A 115 -26.41 3.61 1.90
N GLU A 116 -27.70 3.76 2.23
CA GLU A 116 -28.44 2.75 3.00
C GLU A 116 -28.45 1.41 2.29
N ASN A 117 -28.73 1.39 0.98
CA ASN A 117 -28.76 0.16 0.19
C ASN A 117 -27.40 -0.54 0.19
N ILE A 118 -26.32 0.21 0.02
CA ILE A 118 -24.94 -0.29 0.07
C ILE A 118 -24.65 -0.89 1.45
N ILE A 119 -24.90 -0.13 2.53
CA ILE A 119 -24.64 -0.60 3.90
C ILE A 119 -25.39 -1.90 4.18
N LYS A 120 -26.70 -1.96 3.85
CA LYS A 120 -27.52 -3.17 4.05
C LYS A 120 -27.01 -4.35 3.20
N SER A 121 -26.58 -4.11 1.97
CA SER A 121 -26.01 -5.13 1.10
C SER A 121 -24.74 -5.74 1.69
N PHE A 122 -23.82 -4.92 2.13
CA PHE A 122 -22.59 -5.40 2.76
C PHE A 122 -22.85 -6.16 4.06
N LEU A 123 -23.72 -5.64 4.94
CA LEU A 123 -24.07 -6.31 6.20
C LEU A 123 -24.74 -7.66 5.98
N LYS A 124 -25.59 -7.77 4.95
CA LYS A 124 -26.27 -9.01 4.60
C LYS A 124 -25.34 -10.04 3.96
N ASN A 125 -24.56 -9.62 2.97
CA ASN A 125 -23.89 -10.52 2.05
C ASN A 125 -22.42 -10.74 2.37
N ARG A 126 -21.78 -9.85 3.17
CA ARG A 126 -20.32 -9.82 3.39
C ARG A 126 -19.90 -9.94 4.86
N LYS A 127 -20.75 -10.50 5.71
CA LYS A 127 -20.50 -10.62 7.15
C LYS A 127 -19.13 -11.24 7.46
N ARG A 128 -18.78 -12.37 6.83
CA ARG A 128 -17.48 -13.04 7.04
C ARG A 128 -16.28 -12.19 6.62
N SER A 129 -16.41 -11.47 5.51
CA SER A 129 -15.36 -10.55 5.05
C SER A 129 -15.16 -9.41 6.04
N PHE A 130 -16.24 -8.87 6.61
CA PHE A 130 -16.15 -7.83 7.65
C PHE A 130 -15.53 -8.34 8.94
N GLU A 131 -15.94 -9.51 9.43
CA GLU A 131 -15.36 -10.13 10.63
C GLU A 131 -13.85 -10.31 10.48
N ARG A 132 -13.40 -10.71 9.30
CA ARG A 132 -11.98 -10.89 9.00
C ARG A 132 -11.25 -9.55 8.87
N LEU A 133 -11.84 -8.56 8.19
CA LEU A 133 -11.29 -7.21 8.10
C LEU A 133 -11.14 -6.57 9.48
N MET A 134 -12.12 -6.75 10.37
CA MET A 134 -12.03 -6.28 11.75
C MET A 134 -10.86 -6.91 12.50
N ALA A 135 -10.67 -8.22 12.39
CA ALA A 135 -9.54 -8.89 13.03
C ALA A 135 -8.18 -8.40 12.50
N VAL A 136 -8.06 -8.21 11.18
CA VAL A 136 -6.83 -7.68 10.55
C VAL A 136 -6.62 -6.20 10.90
N SER A 137 -7.69 -5.43 11.05
CA SER A 137 -7.60 -4.02 11.42
C SER A 137 -7.03 -3.80 12.82
N GLU A 138 -7.29 -4.70 13.77
CA GLU A 138 -6.68 -4.63 15.11
C GLU A 138 -5.13 -4.68 15.06
N TYR A 139 -4.57 -5.32 14.04
CA TYR A 139 -3.14 -5.37 13.82
C TYR A 139 -2.59 -4.10 13.16
N TYR A 140 -3.27 -3.57 12.12
CA TYR A 140 -2.75 -2.46 11.33
C TYR A 140 -3.16 -1.08 11.83
N PHE A 141 -4.34 -0.92 12.40
CA PHE A 141 -4.87 0.41 12.78
C PHE A 141 -3.99 1.16 13.77
N PRO A 142 -3.42 0.54 14.82
CA PRO A 142 -2.51 1.27 15.71
C PRO A 142 -1.30 1.86 14.99
N LEU A 143 -0.78 1.17 13.99
CA LEU A 143 0.34 1.64 13.17
C LEU A 143 -0.06 2.83 12.28
N PHE A 144 -1.26 2.78 11.69
CA PHE A 144 -1.79 3.88 10.89
C PHE A 144 -2.09 5.11 11.73
N GLU A 145 -2.73 4.91 12.87
CA GLU A 145 -3.07 5.97 13.82
C GLU A 145 -1.82 6.70 14.31
N GLU A 146 -0.74 5.98 14.64
CA GLU A 146 0.53 6.59 15.03
C GLU A 146 1.12 7.46 13.91
N ALA A 147 1.08 6.99 12.64
CA ALA A 147 1.59 7.73 11.50
C ALA A 147 0.77 8.99 11.22
N PHE A 148 -0.56 8.90 11.34
CA PHE A 148 -1.49 10.00 11.08
C PHE A 148 -1.46 11.05 12.18
N ASP A 149 -1.44 10.64 13.44
CA ASP A 149 -1.34 11.53 14.59
C ASP A 149 -0.09 12.41 14.53
N LYS A 150 1.06 11.83 14.18
CA LYS A 150 2.33 12.57 13.96
C LYS A 150 2.24 13.68 12.91
N GLN A 151 1.30 13.58 11.99
CA GLN A 151 1.12 14.55 10.90
C GLN A 151 -0.15 15.41 11.05
N ASN A 152 -0.90 15.26 12.14
CA ASN A 152 -2.21 15.88 12.38
C ASN A 152 -3.21 15.57 11.25
N VAL A 153 -3.24 14.31 10.82
CA VAL A 153 -4.19 13.78 9.85
C VAL A 153 -5.31 13.06 10.59
N PRO A 154 -6.58 13.23 10.21
CA PRO A 154 -7.71 12.55 10.84
C PRO A 154 -7.53 11.03 10.85
N LEU A 155 -7.84 10.41 12.01
CA LEU A 155 -7.63 8.97 12.19
C LEU A 155 -8.61 8.13 11.38
N GLU A 156 -9.73 8.69 10.95
CA GLU A 156 -10.72 8.06 10.08
C GLU A 156 -10.14 7.68 8.71
N ILE A 157 -9.09 8.37 8.27
CA ILE A 157 -8.40 8.06 7.00
C ILE A 157 -7.81 6.63 7.02
N LYS A 158 -7.60 6.02 8.19
CA LYS A 158 -7.19 4.61 8.28
C LYS A 158 -8.11 3.65 7.51
N TYR A 159 -9.41 3.97 7.42
CA TYR A 159 -10.36 3.15 6.66
C TYR A 159 -10.14 3.18 5.15
N LEU A 160 -9.39 4.15 4.64
CA LEU A 160 -9.01 4.18 3.22
C LEU A 160 -8.20 2.94 2.83
N ALA A 161 -7.29 2.45 3.69
CA ALA A 161 -6.54 1.23 3.43
C ALA A 161 -7.43 -0.04 3.35
N VAL A 162 -8.60 -0.02 4.00
CA VAL A 162 -9.60 -1.10 3.86
C VAL A 162 -10.17 -1.09 2.43
N VAL A 163 -10.54 0.09 1.93
CA VAL A 163 -11.12 0.26 0.58
C VAL A 163 -10.07 -0.02 -0.50
N GLU A 164 -8.84 0.47 -0.33
CA GLU A 164 -7.77 0.36 -1.32
C GLU A 164 -7.22 -1.07 -1.48
N SER A 165 -7.08 -1.81 -0.38
CA SER A 165 -6.36 -3.09 -0.40
C SER A 165 -7.00 -4.21 0.42
N ALA A 166 -8.13 -3.97 1.08
CA ALA A 166 -8.65 -4.86 2.12
C ALA A 166 -7.59 -5.17 3.20
N LEU A 167 -6.78 -4.17 3.55
CA LEU A 167 -5.64 -4.26 4.47
C LEU A 167 -4.56 -5.27 4.03
N ASN A 168 -4.39 -5.51 2.74
CA ASN A 168 -3.38 -6.42 2.23
C ASN A 168 -2.11 -5.69 1.75
N PRO A 169 -0.95 -5.87 2.43
CA PRO A 169 0.29 -5.20 2.07
C PRO A 169 0.88 -5.67 0.75
N LYS A 170 0.42 -6.81 0.22
CA LYS A 170 0.87 -7.37 -1.06
C LYS A 170 -0.12 -7.16 -2.20
N ALA A 171 -1.19 -6.40 -1.97
CA ALA A 171 -2.15 -6.09 -3.02
C ALA A 171 -1.46 -5.31 -4.16
N VAL A 172 -1.71 -5.77 -5.40
CA VAL A 172 -1.24 -5.09 -6.61
C VAL A 172 -2.40 -4.98 -7.58
N SER A 173 -2.76 -3.77 -7.94
CA SER A 173 -3.81 -3.53 -8.91
C SER A 173 -3.34 -3.78 -10.34
N ARG A 174 -4.29 -3.93 -11.28
CA ARG A 174 -3.99 -4.11 -12.71
C ARG A 174 -3.14 -2.97 -13.31
N VAL A 175 -3.20 -1.78 -12.74
CA VAL A 175 -2.43 -0.61 -13.19
C VAL A 175 -1.13 -0.40 -12.40
N GLY A 176 -0.79 -1.33 -11.50
CA GLY A 176 0.47 -1.34 -10.76
C GLY A 176 0.48 -0.51 -9.47
N ALA A 177 -0.69 -0.08 -8.98
CA ALA A 177 -0.78 0.45 -7.62
C ALA A 177 -0.52 -0.69 -6.61
N THR A 178 0.25 -0.44 -5.54
CA THR A 178 0.79 -1.49 -4.70
C THR A 178 0.64 -1.17 -3.21
N GLY A 179 0.39 -2.22 -2.42
CA GLY A 179 0.43 -2.20 -0.96
C GLY A 179 -0.86 -1.74 -0.29
N LEU A 180 -0.81 -1.55 1.03
CA LEU A 180 -1.95 -1.15 1.87
C LEU A 180 -2.66 0.10 1.35
N TRP A 181 -1.88 1.06 0.83
CA TRP A 181 -2.32 2.38 0.41
C TRP A 181 -2.41 2.52 -1.11
N GLN A 182 -2.23 1.44 -1.87
CA GLN A 182 -2.27 1.42 -3.34
C GLN A 182 -1.49 2.55 -4.01
N PHE A 183 -0.28 2.82 -3.54
CA PHE A 183 0.58 3.81 -4.16
C PHE A 183 0.98 3.43 -5.58
N MET A 184 0.78 4.35 -6.51
CA MET A 184 1.41 4.28 -7.82
C MET A 184 2.94 4.45 -7.69
N TYR A 185 3.70 3.86 -8.61
CA TYR A 185 5.17 3.90 -8.59
C TYR A 185 5.72 5.32 -8.40
N GLN A 186 5.26 6.28 -9.20
CA GLN A 186 5.76 7.65 -9.15
C GLN A 186 5.39 8.35 -7.83
N THR A 187 4.17 8.13 -7.35
CA THR A 187 3.72 8.70 -6.08
C THR A 187 4.52 8.13 -4.92
N GLY A 188 4.75 6.81 -4.89
CA GLY A 188 5.60 6.19 -3.86
C GLY A 188 7.01 6.80 -3.84
N LYS A 189 7.63 6.96 -5.00
CA LYS A 189 8.94 7.61 -5.13
C LYS A 189 8.93 9.06 -4.65
N GLN A 190 7.90 9.82 -4.98
CA GLN A 190 7.74 11.23 -4.57
C GLN A 190 7.67 11.36 -3.05
N TYR A 191 7.07 10.39 -2.35
CA TYR A 191 6.97 10.35 -0.90
C TYR A 191 8.07 9.53 -0.21
N GLY A 192 9.19 9.32 -0.90
CA GLY A 192 10.43 8.80 -0.33
C GLY A 192 10.49 7.28 -0.19
N LEU A 193 9.52 6.53 -0.74
CA LEU A 193 9.56 5.07 -0.71
C LEU A 193 10.64 4.55 -1.64
N LYS A 194 11.47 3.63 -1.12
CA LYS A 194 12.45 2.91 -1.92
C LYS A 194 11.74 1.87 -2.77
N ILE A 195 11.89 1.99 -4.07
CA ILE A 195 11.32 1.06 -5.04
C ILE A 195 12.41 0.74 -6.06
N ASP A 196 12.91 -0.49 -6.01
CA ASP A 196 13.92 -1.01 -6.94
C ASP A 196 13.65 -2.51 -7.21
N SER A 197 14.58 -3.19 -7.90
CA SER A 197 14.43 -4.61 -8.26
C SER A 197 14.44 -5.57 -7.06
N TYR A 198 14.85 -5.13 -5.89
CA TYR A 198 15.00 -5.97 -4.69
C TYR A 198 14.04 -5.59 -3.57
N VAL A 199 13.60 -4.33 -3.52
CA VAL A 199 12.78 -3.78 -2.45
C VAL A 199 11.69 -2.90 -3.04
N ASP A 200 10.46 -3.11 -2.56
CA ASP A 200 9.33 -2.24 -2.83
C ASP A 200 8.67 -1.85 -1.50
N GLU A 201 9.04 -0.67 -0.97
CA GLU A 201 8.54 -0.17 0.31
C GLU A 201 7.07 0.25 0.27
N ARG A 202 6.40 0.22 -0.88
CA ARG A 202 4.95 0.36 -0.96
C ARG A 202 4.23 -0.80 -0.26
N SER A 203 4.91 -1.96 -0.16
CA SER A 203 4.43 -3.14 0.55
C SER A 203 4.89 -3.21 2.02
N ASP A 204 5.69 -2.26 2.47
CA ASP A 204 6.10 -2.12 3.88
C ASP A 204 5.02 -1.36 4.64
N PRO A 205 4.34 -1.98 5.63
CA PRO A 205 3.23 -1.32 6.34
C PRO A 205 3.62 -0.02 7.04
N LEU A 206 4.80 0.03 7.65
CA LEU A 206 5.25 1.21 8.38
C LEU A 206 5.61 2.35 7.42
N LYS A 207 6.48 2.07 6.45
CA LYS A 207 6.96 3.05 5.47
C LYS A 207 5.83 3.62 4.61
N ALA A 208 4.95 2.73 4.13
CA ALA A 208 3.83 3.14 3.32
C ALA A 208 2.83 3.99 4.10
N SER A 209 2.61 3.72 5.41
CA SER A 209 1.71 4.53 6.25
C SER A 209 2.29 5.90 6.56
N GLU A 210 3.59 6.01 6.81
CA GLU A 210 4.28 7.30 6.96
C GLU A 210 4.18 8.13 5.67
N ALA A 211 4.37 7.51 4.51
CA ALA A 211 4.21 8.15 3.20
C ALA A 211 2.76 8.60 2.95
N ALA A 212 1.77 7.78 3.34
CA ALA A 212 0.35 8.11 3.23
C ALA A 212 -0.02 9.31 4.11
N ALA A 213 0.43 9.33 5.36
CA ALA A 213 0.21 10.46 6.26
C ALA A 213 0.78 11.77 5.68
N GLN A 214 1.99 11.71 5.13
CA GLN A 214 2.62 12.88 4.49
C GLN A 214 1.88 13.30 3.22
N TYR A 215 1.39 12.35 2.42
CA TYR A 215 0.55 12.64 1.25
C TYR A 215 -0.71 13.39 1.67
N MET A 216 -1.46 12.87 2.65
CA MET A 216 -2.71 13.45 3.13
C MET A 216 -2.50 14.87 3.66
N LYS A 217 -1.48 15.08 4.48
CA LYS A 217 -1.09 16.41 4.97
C LYS A 217 -0.81 17.40 3.83
N ASN A 218 -0.05 16.97 2.81
CA ASN A 218 0.29 17.82 1.68
C ASN A 218 -0.95 18.17 0.84
N MET A 219 -1.86 17.21 0.67
CA MET A 219 -3.12 17.46 -0.06
C MET A 219 -4.05 18.38 0.73
N TYR A 220 -4.10 18.25 2.06
CA TYR A 220 -4.86 19.16 2.90
C TYR A 220 -4.30 20.60 2.84
N ALA A 221 -2.99 20.76 2.79
CA ALA A 221 -2.36 22.07 2.61
C ALA A 221 -2.75 22.76 1.28
N ILE A 222 -3.15 21.96 0.26
CA ILE A 222 -3.59 22.47 -1.06
C ILE A 222 -5.08 22.76 -1.06
N PHE A 223 -5.90 21.86 -0.55
CA PHE A 223 -7.35 21.91 -0.71
C PHE A 223 -8.09 22.49 0.51
N GLY A 224 -7.51 22.39 1.72
CA GLY A 224 -8.09 22.87 2.97
C GLY A 224 -9.35 22.12 3.42
N ASP A 225 -9.67 20.99 2.77
CA ASP A 225 -10.88 20.22 2.98
C ASP A 225 -10.59 18.73 2.85
N TRP A 226 -11.06 17.92 3.82
CA TRP A 226 -10.73 16.49 3.88
C TRP A 226 -11.48 15.64 2.84
N ASP A 227 -12.70 16.04 2.47
CA ASP A 227 -13.44 15.36 1.40
C ASP A 227 -12.75 15.55 0.05
N LEU A 228 -12.22 16.76 -0.20
CA LEU A 228 -11.40 17.03 -1.38
C LEU A 228 -10.06 16.29 -1.35
N VAL A 229 -9.48 16.08 -0.17
CA VAL A 229 -8.27 15.25 -0.01
C VAL A 229 -8.55 13.80 -0.42
N LEU A 230 -9.63 13.19 0.07
CA LEU A 230 -10.02 11.84 -0.32
C LEU A 230 -10.36 11.75 -1.82
N ALA A 231 -11.08 12.73 -2.36
CA ALA A 231 -11.34 12.82 -3.79
C ALA A 231 -10.05 12.91 -4.61
N SER A 232 -9.04 13.64 -4.10
CA SER A 232 -7.74 13.78 -4.77
C SER A 232 -6.91 12.49 -4.72
N TYR A 233 -7.04 11.71 -3.66
CA TYR A 233 -6.38 10.41 -3.54
C TYR A 233 -6.85 9.45 -4.64
N ASN A 234 -8.16 9.39 -4.84
CA ASN A 234 -8.78 8.49 -5.81
C ASN A 234 -8.57 8.96 -7.26
N SER A 235 -8.84 10.24 -7.54
CA SER A 235 -8.87 10.77 -8.92
C SER A 235 -7.60 11.49 -9.36
N GLY A 236 -6.71 11.78 -8.41
CA GLY A 236 -5.52 12.61 -8.57
C GLY A 236 -5.81 14.10 -8.35
N PRO A 237 -4.88 14.84 -7.72
CA PRO A 237 -5.07 16.25 -7.34
C PRO A 237 -5.31 17.17 -8.52
N GLY A 238 -4.74 16.87 -9.69
CA GLY A 238 -4.96 17.64 -10.90
C GLY A 238 -6.42 17.61 -11.40
N ASN A 239 -7.11 16.48 -11.22
CA ASN A 239 -8.52 16.35 -11.62
C ASN A 239 -9.44 17.10 -10.65
N VAL A 240 -9.18 17.01 -9.35
CA VAL A 240 -9.91 17.78 -8.32
C VAL A 240 -9.73 19.28 -8.57
N ALA A 241 -8.51 19.75 -8.77
CA ALA A 241 -8.25 21.16 -9.07
C ALA A 241 -8.96 21.64 -10.38
N LYS A 242 -9.11 20.76 -11.38
CA LYS A 242 -9.90 21.07 -12.59
C LYS A 242 -11.40 21.14 -12.28
N ALA A 243 -11.92 20.24 -11.45
CA ALA A 243 -13.32 20.23 -11.05
C ALA A 243 -13.67 21.50 -10.30
N ILE A 244 -12.88 21.89 -9.30
CA ILE A 244 -13.05 23.13 -8.53
C ILE A 244 -13.08 24.36 -9.46
N ARG A 245 -12.14 24.45 -10.42
CA ARG A 245 -12.14 25.57 -11.38
C ARG A 245 -13.38 25.60 -12.27
N ARG A 246 -13.93 24.43 -12.64
CA ARG A 246 -15.13 24.33 -13.48
C ARG A 246 -16.41 24.65 -12.73
N SER A 247 -16.50 24.35 -11.44
CA SER A 247 -17.64 24.67 -10.58
C SER A 247 -17.64 26.11 -10.10
N GLY A 248 -16.60 26.89 -10.40
CA GLY A 248 -16.46 28.28 -9.88
C GLY A 248 -15.96 28.36 -8.46
N GLY A 249 -15.36 27.29 -7.93
CA GLY A 249 -14.84 27.22 -6.57
C GLY A 249 -15.88 26.77 -5.54
N GLN A 250 -16.95 26.16 -6.00
CA GLN A 250 -18.00 25.55 -5.16
C GLN A 250 -17.88 24.04 -5.19
#